data_ba02409c3370142d17ef1a8ef84f331d
#
_entry.id   ba02409c3370142d17ef1a8ef84f331d
#
_cell.length_a   1.000
_cell.length_b   1.000
_cell.length_c   1.000
_cell.angle_alpha   90.00
_cell.angle_beta   90.00
_cell.angle_gamma   90.00
#
_symmetry.space_group_name_H-M   'P 1'
#
loop_
_entity.id
_entity.type
_entity.pdbx_description
1 polymer ?
#
loop_
_entity_poly.entity_id
_entity_poly.type
_entity_poly.pdbx_seq_one_letter_code
_entity_poly.pdbx_strand_id
1 'polypeptide(L)'
;MEQYRGTTILSVRRNGKVVIGGDGQVSLGNTIMKGNARKVRRLYNDKVIAGFAGGTADAFTLFERFEAKLEQHQGNLTRAAVELAKDWRSDRILRKLEALLAVADSEASLIITGNGDVIQPEDDLIAIGSGGPFAQSAARALLENTDMGARDIVEQGLKIAGDICIYTNHNRTLEELESNV
;
A
#
# COMPACT_ATOMS: atom_id res chain seq x y z
N MET A 1 -1.01 -6.63 -24.85
CA MET A 1 -1.34 -5.24 -24.44
C MET A 1 -0.38 -4.79 -23.36
N GLU A 2 0.26 -3.65 -23.56
CA GLU A 2 1.13 -3.07 -22.54
C GLU A 2 0.31 -2.61 -21.34
N GLN A 3 0.78 -2.95 -20.15
CA GLN A 3 0.14 -2.55 -18.89
C GLN A 3 0.97 -1.48 -18.20
N TYR A 4 0.29 -0.55 -17.53
CA TYR A 4 0.96 0.36 -16.62
C TYR A 4 1.54 -0.41 -15.45
N ARG A 5 2.83 -0.26 -15.24
CA ARG A 5 3.56 -0.89 -14.15
C ARG A 5 4.38 0.17 -13.43
N GLY A 6 4.86 -0.21 -12.29
CA GLY A 6 5.74 0.65 -11.51
C GLY A 6 5.06 0.96 -10.21
N THR A 7 5.29 0.10 -9.24
CA THR A 7 4.82 0.37 -7.89
C THR A 7 5.60 -0.49 -6.91
N THR A 8 6.03 0.14 -5.83
CA THR A 8 6.36 -0.54 -4.60
C THR A 8 5.63 0.18 -3.49
N ILE A 9 4.80 -0.54 -2.76
CA ILE A 9 4.19 -0.07 -1.53
C ILE A 9 4.72 -0.95 -0.40
N LEU A 10 5.23 -0.33 0.65
CA LEU A 10 5.77 -1.01 1.82
C LEU A 10 5.16 -0.43 3.08
N SER A 11 4.65 -1.28 3.96
CA SER A 11 4.12 -0.88 5.27
C SER A 11 4.80 -1.65 6.38
N VAL A 12 5.22 -0.93 7.41
CA VAL A 12 5.86 -1.48 8.60
C VAL A 12 5.22 -0.88 9.84
N ARG A 13 4.95 -1.73 10.83
CA ARG A 13 4.45 -1.32 12.14
C ARG A 13 5.48 -1.73 13.19
N ARG A 14 5.99 -0.76 13.94
CA ARG A 14 6.99 -1.01 14.98
C ARG A 14 7.10 0.18 15.95
N ASN A 15 7.29 -0.12 17.23
CA ASN A 15 7.62 0.87 18.25
C ASN A 15 6.65 2.05 18.31
N GLY A 16 5.36 1.76 18.29
CA GLY A 16 4.32 2.78 18.42
C GLY A 16 4.01 3.54 17.14
N LYS A 17 4.53 3.10 16.00
CA LYS A 17 4.31 3.74 14.70
C LYS A 17 3.90 2.73 13.64
N VAL A 18 3.03 3.14 12.73
CA VAL A 18 2.79 2.45 11.47
C VAL A 18 3.08 3.41 10.33
N VAL A 19 3.86 2.96 9.35
CA VAL A 19 4.29 3.78 8.22
C VAL A 19 3.98 3.03 6.94
N ILE A 20 3.35 3.72 5.99
CA ILE A 20 3.21 3.22 4.61
C ILE A 20 4.00 4.16 3.71
N GLY A 21 4.85 3.58 2.87
CA GLY A 21 5.58 4.32 1.87
C GLY A 21 5.37 3.74 0.48
N GLY A 22 5.54 4.58 -0.52
CA GLY A 22 5.47 4.19 -1.91
C GLY A 22 6.48 4.95 -2.77
N ASP A 23 6.90 4.32 -3.87
CA ASP A 23 7.71 4.99 -4.89
C ASP A 23 6.84 5.90 -5.78
N GLY A 24 7.46 6.57 -6.74
CA GLY A 24 6.77 7.53 -7.61
C GLY A 24 6.71 7.15 -9.08
N GLN A 25 7.21 5.98 -9.46
CA GLN A 25 7.31 5.64 -10.89
C GLN A 25 6.01 5.08 -11.45
N VAL A 26 5.62 5.58 -12.63
CA VAL A 26 4.59 5.01 -13.48
C VAL A 26 5.22 4.69 -14.82
N SER A 27 5.18 3.43 -15.23
CA SER A 27 5.77 2.96 -16.49
C SER A 27 4.71 2.32 -17.38
N LEU A 28 4.88 2.50 -18.70
CA LEU A 28 4.10 1.80 -19.71
C LEU A 28 5.08 1.01 -20.57
N GLY A 29 5.05 -0.31 -20.46
CA GLY A 29 6.08 -1.15 -21.08
C GLY A 29 7.46 -0.75 -20.57
N ASN A 30 8.34 -0.34 -21.48
CA ASN A 30 9.71 0.07 -21.18
C ASN A 30 9.89 1.58 -21.01
N THR A 31 8.80 2.35 -21.00
CA THR A 31 8.84 3.82 -20.97
C THR A 31 8.35 4.33 -19.61
N ILE A 32 9.14 5.20 -18.98
CA ILE A 32 8.73 5.91 -17.78
C ILE A 32 7.83 7.07 -18.18
N MET A 33 6.57 7.02 -17.72
CA MET A 33 5.57 8.04 -18.03
C MET A 33 5.53 9.14 -16.97
N LYS A 34 5.86 8.81 -15.72
CA LYS A 34 5.86 9.77 -14.61
C LYS A 34 6.79 9.25 -13.51
N GLY A 35 7.49 10.16 -12.84
CA GLY A 35 8.43 9.80 -11.79
C GLY A 35 8.03 10.23 -10.38
N ASN A 36 6.98 11.02 -10.23
CA ASN A 36 6.56 11.61 -8.94
C ASN A 36 5.09 11.37 -8.61
N ALA A 37 4.57 10.21 -8.98
CA ALA A 37 3.20 9.83 -8.63
C ALA A 37 3.06 9.63 -7.11
N ARG A 38 1.92 10.03 -6.57
CA ARG A 38 1.59 9.79 -5.16
C ARG A 38 0.72 8.56 -5.05
N LYS A 39 1.29 7.50 -4.51
CA LYS A 39 0.63 6.18 -4.38
C LYS A 39 0.17 5.89 -2.95
N VAL A 40 0.42 6.81 -2.03
CA VAL A 40 0.06 6.70 -0.61
C VAL A 40 -0.77 7.92 -0.22
N ARG A 41 -1.84 7.69 0.54
CA ARG A 41 -2.78 8.73 0.96
C ARG A 41 -3.24 8.55 2.40
N ARG A 42 -3.67 9.67 2.97
CA ARG A 42 -4.40 9.68 4.24
C ARG A 42 -5.90 9.72 3.94
N LEU A 43 -6.67 8.93 4.66
CA LEU A 43 -8.13 8.82 4.51
C LEU A 43 -8.79 8.98 5.88
N TYR A 44 -10.09 9.24 5.86
CA TYR A 44 -10.95 9.26 7.04
C TYR A 44 -10.40 10.14 8.17
N ASN A 45 -10.39 11.48 7.93
CA ASN A 45 -9.90 12.46 8.91
C ASN A 45 -8.49 12.14 9.43
N ASP A 46 -7.60 11.73 8.53
CA ASP A 46 -6.21 11.39 8.81
C ASP A 46 -6.02 10.20 9.77
N LYS A 47 -7.05 9.39 10.00
CA LYS A 47 -6.97 8.22 10.89
C LYS A 47 -6.56 6.93 10.18
N VAL A 48 -6.58 6.92 8.86
CA VAL A 48 -6.22 5.76 8.03
C VAL A 48 -5.19 6.19 7.01
N ILE A 49 -4.20 5.34 6.76
CA ILE A 49 -3.24 5.50 5.66
C ILE A 49 -3.41 4.35 4.69
N ALA A 50 -3.25 4.62 3.41
CA ALA A 50 -3.49 3.64 2.35
C ALA A 50 -2.46 3.78 1.23
N GLY A 51 -2.07 2.64 0.66
CA GLY A 51 -1.19 2.57 -0.50
C GLY A 51 -1.79 1.68 -1.59
N PHE A 52 -1.55 2.03 -2.83
CA PHE A 52 -2.17 1.38 -3.98
C PHE A 52 -1.11 0.87 -4.95
N ALA A 53 -1.25 -0.39 -5.37
CA ALA A 53 -0.43 -0.99 -6.43
C ALA A 53 -1.34 -1.38 -7.60
N GLY A 54 -1.15 -0.73 -8.75
CA GLY A 54 -1.97 -0.96 -9.96
C GLY A 54 -1.99 0.28 -10.85
N GLY A 55 -2.95 0.38 -11.75
CA GLY A 55 -3.14 1.54 -12.62
C GLY A 55 -3.57 2.79 -11.85
N THR A 56 -2.99 3.94 -12.18
CA THR A 56 -3.27 5.18 -11.43
C THR A 56 -4.72 5.66 -11.53
N ALA A 57 -5.39 5.42 -12.66
CA ALA A 57 -6.80 5.77 -12.81
C ALA A 57 -7.68 4.97 -11.85
N ASP A 58 -7.30 3.74 -11.57
CA ASP A 58 -8.06 2.83 -10.70
C ASP A 58 -7.87 3.18 -9.22
N ALA A 59 -6.74 3.79 -8.87
CA ALA A 59 -6.42 4.19 -7.50
C ALA A 59 -7.46 5.15 -6.93
N PHE A 60 -7.85 6.17 -7.69
CA PHE A 60 -8.83 7.15 -7.24
C PHE A 60 -10.17 6.50 -6.90
N THR A 61 -10.65 5.63 -7.77
CA THR A 61 -11.92 4.94 -7.56
C THR A 61 -11.88 4.10 -6.29
N LEU A 62 -10.81 3.34 -6.08
CA LEU A 62 -10.69 2.47 -4.91
C LEU A 62 -10.51 3.26 -3.61
N PHE A 63 -9.74 4.34 -3.62
CA PHE A 63 -9.60 5.19 -2.44
C PHE A 63 -10.94 5.85 -2.06
N GLU A 64 -11.69 6.37 -3.04
CA GLU A 64 -13.01 6.96 -2.79
C GLU A 64 -13.99 5.93 -2.24
N ARG A 65 -14.02 4.74 -2.82
CA ARG A 65 -14.88 3.66 -2.35
C ARG A 65 -14.53 3.22 -0.94
N PHE A 66 -13.24 3.14 -0.65
CA PHE A 66 -12.78 2.75 0.69
C PHE A 66 -13.12 3.81 1.73
N GLU A 67 -12.90 5.08 1.41
CA GLU A 67 -13.28 6.19 2.31
C GLU A 67 -14.78 6.18 2.61
N ALA A 68 -15.62 5.94 1.61
CA ALA A 68 -17.07 5.82 1.81
C ALA A 68 -17.41 4.67 2.76
N LYS A 69 -16.74 3.52 2.65
CA LYS A 69 -16.93 2.39 3.56
C LYS A 69 -16.46 2.71 4.98
N LEU A 70 -15.36 3.43 5.12
CA LEU A 70 -14.89 3.89 6.43
C LEU A 70 -15.89 4.81 7.12
N GLU A 71 -16.48 5.75 6.38
CA GLU A 71 -17.51 6.63 6.91
C GLU A 71 -18.77 5.86 7.30
N GLN A 72 -19.20 4.94 6.45
CA GLN A 72 -20.39 4.11 6.68
C GLN A 72 -20.24 3.23 7.93
N HIS A 73 -19.04 2.79 8.25
CA HIS A 73 -18.75 1.89 9.38
C HIS A 73 -17.99 2.56 10.53
N GLN A 74 -18.09 3.89 10.62
CA GLN A 74 -17.50 4.71 11.70
C GLN A 74 -16.01 4.44 11.94
N GLY A 75 -15.25 4.26 10.85
CA GLY A 75 -13.81 4.08 10.92
C GLY A 75 -13.34 2.67 11.29
N ASN A 76 -14.24 1.69 11.34
CA ASN A 76 -13.85 0.29 11.55
C ASN A 76 -13.13 -0.23 10.32
N LEU A 77 -11.79 -0.33 10.40
CA LEU A 77 -10.94 -0.67 9.25
C LEU A 77 -11.28 -2.05 8.67
N THR A 78 -11.36 -3.06 9.52
CA THR A 78 -11.63 -4.44 9.08
C THR A 78 -12.99 -4.54 8.42
N ARG A 79 -14.02 -3.94 9.01
CA ARG A 79 -15.36 -3.94 8.42
C ARG A 79 -15.39 -3.23 7.08
N ALA A 80 -14.79 -2.05 6.99
CA ALA A 80 -14.69 -1.30 5.73
C ALA A 80 -13.96 -2.10 4.66
N ALA A 81 -12.86 -2.77 5.03
CA ALA A 81 -12.08 -3.59 4.11
C ALA A 81 -12.90 -4.79 3.58
N VAL A 82 -13.63 -5.49 4.46
CA VAL A 82 -14.48 -6.61 4.06
C VAL A 82 -15.58 -6.15 3.11
N GLU A 83 -16.23 -5.03 3.40
CA GLU A 83 -17.29 -4.50 2.55
C GLU A 83 -16.75 -4.02 1.19
N LEU A 84 -15.58 -3.39 1.17
CA LEU A 84 -14.92 -3.04 -0.10
C LEU A 84 -14.57 -4.29 -0.91
N ALA A 85 -14.02 -5.32 -0.28
CA ALA A 85 -13.65 -6.57 -0.95
C ALA A 85 -14.87 -7.25 -1.60
N LYS A 86 -16.01 -7.24 -0.92
CA LYS A 86 -17.28 -7.74 -1.48
C LYS A 86 -17.70 -6.97 -2.71
N ASP A 87 -17.67 -5.64 -2.63
CA ASP A 87 -18.01 -4.77 -3.76
C ASP A 87 -17.04 -4.96 -4.93
N TRP A 88 -15.75 -5.05 -4.62
CA TRP A 88 -14.70 -5.22 -5.62
C TRP A 88 -14.90 -6.51 -6.43
N ARG A 89 -15.22 -7.58 -5.73
CA ARG A 89 -15.46 -8.88 -6.35
C ARG A 89 -16.72 -8.91 -7.21
N SER A 90 -17.79 -8.22 -6.80
CA SER A 90 -19.13 -8.34 -7.40
C SER A 90 -19.52 -7.19 -8.32
N ASP A 91 -18.94 -6.00 -8.17
CA ASP A 91 -19.25 -4.84 -9.00
C ASP A 91 -18.65 -5.02 -10.40
N ARG A 92 -19.43 -4.76 -11.43
CA ARG A 92 -19.02 -4.93 -12.84
C ARG A 92 -17.81 -4.08 -13.22
N ILE A 93 -17.71 -2.90 -12.64
CA ILE A 93 -16.63 -1.94 -12.93
C ILE A 93 -15.41 -2.32 -12.10
N LEU A 94 -15.59 -2.46 -10.79
CA LEU A 94 -14.48 -2.70 -9.85
C LEU A 94 -13.77 -4.02 -10.10
N ARG A 95 -14.50 -5.08 -10.43
CA ARG A 95 -13.89 -6.41 -10.64
C ARG A 95 -12.93 -6.50 -11.81
N LYS A 96 -12.93 -5.49 -12.69
CA LYS A 96 -11.98 -5.40 -13.81
C LYS A 96 -10.66 -4.76 -13.39
N LEU A 97 -10.60 -4.19 -12.20
CA LEU A 97 -9.40 -3.52 -11.71
C LEU A 97 -8.43 -4.55 -11.15
N GLU A 98 -7.27 -4.67 -11.78
CA GLU A 98 -6.17 -5.49 -11.30
C GLU A 98 -5.31 -4.64 -10.38
N ALA A 99 -5.51 -4.78 -9.07
CA ALA A 99 -4.86 -3.94 -8.10
C ALA A 99 -4.79 -4.60 -6.73
N LEU A 100 -3.92 -4.08 -5.89
CA LEU A 100 -3.83 -4.40 -4.47
C LEU A 100 -3.86 -3.11 -3.69
N LEU A 101 -4.54 -3.14 -2.55
CA LEU A 101 -4.64 -2.00 -1.66
C LEU A 101 -4.07 -2.39 -0.29
N ALA A 102 -3.13 -1.60 0.21
CA ALA A 102 -2.62 -1.72 1.58
C ALA A 102 -3.23 -0.63 2.43
N VAL A 103 -3.80 -0.97 3.56
CA VAL A 103 -4.45 0.00 4.45
C VAL A 103 -4.03 -0.25 5.90
N ALA A 104 -3.90 0.83 6.67
CA ALA A 104 -3.54 0.73 8.07
C ALA A 104 -4.18 1.84 8.89
N ASP A 105 -4.52 1.51 10.13
CA ASP A 105 -4.91 2.48 11.16
C ASP A 105 -4.05 2.24 12.42
N SER A 106 -4.44 2.83 13.54
CA SER A 106 -3.70 2.66 14.80
C SER A 106 -3.71 1.23 15.35
N GLU A 107 -4.58 0.36 14.87
CA GLU A 107 -4.80 -0.98 15.41
C GLU A 107 -4.38 -2.12 14.47
N ALA A 108 -4.52 -1.95 13.15
CA ALA A 108 -4.37 -3.04 12.19
C ALA A 108 -3.80 -2.59 10.85
N SER A 109 -3.17 -3.53 10.15
CA SER A 109 -2.68 -3.38 8.78
C SER A 109 -3.25 -4.51 7.92
N LEU A 110 -3.86 -4.17 6.78
CA LEU A 110 -4.58 -5.11 5.93
C LEU A 110 -4.19 -4.96 4.47
N ILE A 111 -4.22 -6.08 3.74
CA ILE A 111 -4.17 -6.10 2.27
C ILE A 111 -5.57 -6.42 1.77
N ILE A 112 -6.06 -5.64 0.81
CA ILE A 112 -7.35 -5.88 0.16
C ILE A 112 -7.08 -6.18 -1.31
N THR A 113 -7.64 -7.28 -1.82
CA THR A 113 -7.43 -7.73 -3.20
C THR A 113 -8.72 -7.69 -4.02
N GLY A 114 -8.57 -7.61 -5.33
CA GLY A 114 -9.71 -7.65 -6.26
C GLY A 114 -10.41 -9.00 -6.30
N ASN A 115 -9.83 -10.04 -5.74
CA ASN A 115 -10.46 -11.36 -5.63
C ASN A 115 -11.41 -11.48 -4.43
N GLY A 116 -11.53 -10.42 -3.65
CA GLY A 116 -12.38 -10.41 -2.46
C GLY A 116 -11.67 -10.80 -1.17
N ASP A 117 -10.34 -10.88 -1.19
CA ASP A 117 -9.55 -11.25 -0.02
C ASP A 117 -9.22 -10.04 0.85
N VAL A 118 -9.27 -10.23 2.16
CA VAL A 118 -8.75 -9.29 3.16
C VAL A 118 -7.75 -10.06 4.01
N ILE A 119 -6.49 -9.65 3.97
CA ILE A 119 -5.38 -10.37 4.59
C ILE A 119 -4.74 -9.48 5.65
N GLN A 120 -4.61 -9.99 6.86
CA GLN A 120 -3.81 -9.36 7.91
C GLN A 120 -2.53 -10.17 8.10
N PRO A 121 -1.35 -9.66 7.67
CA PRO A 121 -0.09 -10.38 7.87
C PRO A 121 0.23 -10.51 9.37
N GLU A 122 0.86 -11.62 9.75
CA GLU A 122 1.21 -11.91 11.15
C GLU A 122 2.12 -10.86 11.77
N ASP A 123 3.07 -10.35 11.00
CA ASP A 123 4.08 -9.38 11.44
C ASP A 123 3.73 -7.93 11.07
N ASP A 124 2.52 -7.68 10.57
CA ASP A 124 2.07 -6.39 10.06
C ASP A 124 2.99 -5.80 8.97
N LEU A 125 3.81 -6.62 8.34
CA LEU A 125 4.66 -6.24 7.21
C LEU A 125 3.89 -6.47 5.92
N ILE A 126 3.67 -5.38 5.16
CA ILE A 126 3.00 -5.44 3.86
C ILE A 126 3.94 -4.90 2.80
N ALA A 127 4.11 -5.67 1.72
CA ALA A 127 4.85 -5.22 0.55
C ALA A 127 4.11 -5.69 -0.70
N ILE A 128 3.67 -4.74 -1.52
CA ILE A 128 2.89 -5.02 -2.72
C ILE A 128 3.47 -4.28 -3.92
N GLY A 129 3.11 -4.74 -5.12
CA GLY A 129 3.56 -4.17 -6.38
C GLY A 129 4.80 -4.85 -6.94
N SER A 130 5.31 -4.31 -8.05
CA SER A 130 6.43 -4.88 -8.80
C SER A 130 7.72 -5.00 -7.98
N GLY A 131 8.01 -4.02 -7.14
CA GLY A 131 9.17 -4.03 -6.24
C GLY A 131 8.89 -4.62 -4.87
N GLY A 132 7.67 -5.12 -4.63
CA GLY A 132 7.24 -5.66 -3.34
C GLY A 132 8.18 -6.69 -2.75
N PRO A 133 8.56 -7.76 -3.47
CA PRO A 133 9.46 -8.78 -2.93
C PRO A 133 10.82 -8.25 -2.47
N PHE A 134 11.38 -7.27 -3.17
CA PHE A 134 12.66 -6.67 -2.79
C PHE A 134 12.51 -5.82 -1.53
N ALA A 135 11.47 -4.99 -1.46
CA ALA A 135 11.16 -4.20 -0.29
C ALA A 135 10.84 -5.08 0.93
N GLN A 136 10.08 -6.15 0.73
CA GLN A 136 9.74 -7.10 1.78
C GLN A 136 10.97 -7.78 2.37
N SER A 137 11.85 -8.27 1.51
CA SER A 137 13.09 -8.95 1.94
C SER A 137 13.98 -7.99 2.75
N ALA A 138 14.15 -6.77 2.27
CA ALA A 138 14.94 -5.76 2.97
C ALA A 138 14.31 -5.38 4.32
N ALA A 139 13.00 -5.10 4.34
CA ALA A 139 12.30 -4.73 5.56
C ALA A 139 12.32 -5.85 6.60
N ARG A 140 12.11 -7.09 6.16
CA ARG A 140 12.15 -8.26 7.04
C ARG A 140 13.52 -8.45 7.68
N ALA A 141 14.59 -8.32 6.90
CA ALA A 141 15.95 -8.42 7.43
C ALA A 141 16.22 -7.34 8.49
N LEU A 142 15.76 -6.12 8.26
CA LEU A 142 15.92 -5.02 9.22
C LEU A 142 15.08 -5.21 10.47
N LEU A 143 13.83 -5.68 10.32
CA LEU A 143 12.95 -5.99 11.45
C LEU A 143 13.54 -7.08 12.35
N GLU A 144 14.14 -8.11 11.77
CA GLU A 144 14.64 -9.27 12.50
C GLU A 144 16.03 -9.01 13.13
N ASN A 145 16.82 -8.09 12.59
CA ASN A 145 18.23 -7.96 12.95
C ASN A 145 18.64 -6.57 13.48
N THR A 146 17.73 -5.61 13.53
CA THR A 146 18.03 -4.25 13.99
C THR A 146 16.93 -3.71 14.89
N ASP A 147 17.23 -2.59 15.57
CA ASP A 147 16.25 -1.83 16.35
C ASP A 147 15.71 -0.61 15.59
N MET A 148 15.90 -0.57 14.28
CA MET A 148 15.43 0.55 13.45
C MET A 148 13.92 0.76 13.60
N GLY A 149 13.50 2.02 13.62
CA GLY A 149 12.08 2.37 13.66
C GLY A 149 11.37 2.11 12.35
N ALA A 150 10.04 2.12 12.37
CA ALA A 150 9.22 1.81 11.21
C ALA A 150 9.53 2.69 10.00
N ARG A 151 9.68 4.01 10.21
CA ARG A 151 9.97 4.95 9.13
C ARG A 151 11.29 4.65 8.42
N ASP A 152 12.36 4.43 9.20
CA ASP A 152 13.68 4.14 8.63
C ASP A 152 13.69 2.81 7.88
N ILE A 153 12.98 1.81 8.36
CA ILE A 153 12.85 0.51 7.68
C ILE A 153 12.12 0.69 6.35
N VAL A 154 11.03 1.45 6.32
CA VAL A 154 10.29 1.72 5.08
C VAL A 154 11.17 2.46 4.07
N GLU A 155 11.92 3.47 4.52
CA GLU A 155 12.82 4.21 3.64
C GLU A 155 13.91 3.31 3.04
N GLN A 156 14.53 2.47 3.86
CA GLN A 156 15.56 1.52 3.39
C GLN A 156 14.98 0.46 2.46
N GLY A 157 13.83 -0.10 2.78
CA GLY A 157 13.17 -1.09 1.92
C GLY A 157 12.81 -0.53 0.56
N LEU A 158 12.28 0.69 0.51
CA LEU A 158 11.96 1.37 -0.75
C LEU A 158 13.22 1.72 -1.54
N LYS A 159 14.29 2.15 -0.86
CA LYS A 159 15.59 2.42 -1.51
C LYS A 159 16.12 1.16 -2.21
N ILE A 160 16.13 0.04 -1.52
CA ILE A 160 16.63 -1.22 -2.07
C ILE A 160 15.75 -1.70 -3.24
N ALA A 161 14.43 -1.58 -3.11
CA ALA A 161 13.54 -1.89 -4.22
C ALA A 161 13.81 -1.01 -5.45
N GLY A 162 14.07 0.28 -5.23
CA GLY A 162 14.42 1.21 -6.31
C GLY A 162 15.78 0.91 -6.95
N ASP A 163 16.72 0.36 -6.18
CA ASP A 163 18.03 -0.05 -6.71
C ASP A 163 17.95 -1.30 -7.61
N ILE A 164 16.98 -2.17 -7.37
CA ILE A 164 16.90 -3.50 -7.99
C ILE A 164 15.79 -3.57 -9.04
N CYS A 165 14.61 -3.05 -8.74
CA CYS A 165 13.43 -3.17 -9.60
C CYS A 165 13.38 -2.04 -10.62
N ILE A 166 13.38 -2.39 -11.91
CA ILE A 166 13.33 -1.40 -13.00
C ILE A 166 12.02 -0.61 -13.04
N TYR A 167 10.97 -1.09 -12.39
CA TYR A 167 9.66 -0.43 -12.35
C TYR A 167 9.46 0.47 -11.13
N THR A 168 10.50 0.68 -10.33
CA THR A 168 10.46 1.44 -9.08
C THR A 168 11.58 2.47 -9.07
N ASN A 169 11.27 3.70 -8.66
CA ASN A 169 12.28 4.76 -8.52
C ASN A 169 12.53 5.13 -7.05
N HIS A 170 13.37 6.13 -6.82
CA HIS A 170 13.73 6.59 -5.48
C HIS A 170 12.91 7.80 -5.00
N ASN A 171 11.94 8.27 -5.79
CA ASN A 171 11.00 9.29 -5.35
C ASN A 171 9.98 8.63 -4.41
N ARG A 172 9.95 9.06 -3.17
CA ARG A 172 9.16 8.38 -2.14
C ARG A 172 8.14 9.31 -1.50
N THR A 173 6.96 8.77 -1.22
CA THR A 173 5.95 9.38 -0.39
C THR A 173 5.71 8.47 0.80
N LEU A 174 5.84 9.00 2.02
CA LEU A 174 5.60 8.24 3.25
C LEU A 174 4.51 8.91 4.05
N GLU A 175 3.63 8.11 4.64
CA GLU A 175 2.63 8.53 5.60
C GLU A 175 2.76 7.71 6.89
N GLU A 176 2.54 8.34 8.02
CA GLU A 176 2.78 7.76 9.34
C GLU A 176 1.61 8.02 10.27
N LEU A 177 1.26 7.02 11.07
CA LEU A 177 0.29 7.15 12.17
C LEU A 177 0.90 6.60 13.45
N GLU A 178 0.35 7.06 14.58
CA GLU A 178 0.59 6.41 15.87
C GLU A 178 -0.04 5.02 15.86
N SER A 179 0.63 4.07 16.47
CA SER A 179 0.15 2.69 16.61
C SER A 179 -0.08 2.37 18.08
N ASN A 180 -1.23 1.79 18.40
CA ASN A 180 -1.58 1.32 19.74
C ASN A 180 -1.15 -0.13 19.97
N VAL A 181 -0.54 -0.74 18.97
CA VAL A 181 -0.18 -2.17 18.97
C VAL A 181 1.32 -2.35 18.82
#